data_67df8c56e4afd848164456b3c08aa446
#
_entry.id   67df8c56e4afd848164456b3c08aa446
#
_cell.length_a   1.000
_cell.length_b   1.000
_cell.length_c   1.000
_cell.angle_alpha   90.00
_cell.angle_beta   90.00
_cell.angle_gamma   90.00
#
_symmetry.space_group_name_H-M   'P 1'
#
loop_
_entity.id
_entity.type
_entity.pdbx_description
1 polymer ?
#
loop_
_entity_poly.entity_id
_entity_poly.type
_entity_poly.pdbx_seq_one_letter_code
_entity_poly.pdbx_strand_id
1 'polypeptide(L)'
;MVETSGKPRTLYDKIWDDHVVDIQPDGTALLYIDRHLVHEVTSPQAFEGLRLAKRKIHAPEKTLAVVDHNVPTTDRSQPIQDPESKAQVEQLAINARDFGVEYFNEHDRRQGVVHIIGPEQGFTLPGTTIVCGDSHTSTHGAFGALAHGIGTSEVEHVLATQTLIQSKAKNMLVKVNGKLGEGVSAKDITLAIIGKIGTAGGTGYVIEYAGEAIEALSMEGRMTVCNMSIEGGARAGLIAPDEKTFAYLKGRPKAPQGEAWERALHYWSQLKSDPGAHYDAIVELDAGNLPPVLTWGTSPEDVIAIDGIVPSVQAEQSEAMRAKIQRALDYMGLKGGEKPTDIKIDRIFIGSCTNGRIEDLRAAAQIAEGRKVASHVNAMVVPGSGLVKEQAEAEGLDKIFLAAGFEWREPGCSMCLAMNPDRLAPGERCASTSNRNFEGRQGFKGRTHLVSPAMAAAAAIAGHFVDLRNFH
;
A
#
# COMPACT_ATOMS: atom_id res chain seq x y z
N MET A 1 9.08 -14.30 -30.95
CA MET A 1 8.47 -15.25 -29.97
C MET A 1 9.63 -16.01 -29.36
N VAL A 2 9.90 -15.80 -28.07
CA VAL A 2 10.88 -16.60 -27.32
C VAL A 2 10.29 -18.00 -27.19
N GLU A 3 11.01 -19.03 -27.62
CA GLU A 3 10.61 -20.43 -27.40
C GLU A 3 10.43 -20.64 -25.90
N THR A 4 9.18 -20.78 -25.46
CA THR A 4 8.87 -21.14 -24.07
C THR A 4 9.37 -22.55 -23.85
N SER A 5 10.52 -22.68 -23.22
CA SER A 5 11.03 -23.98 -22.76
C SER A 5 9.92 -24.61 -21.92
N GLY A 6 9.59 -25.90 -22.12
CA GLY A 6 8.53 -26.62 -21.39
C GLY A 6 8.83 -26.82 -19.89
N LYS A 7 9.53 -25.88 -19.25
CA LYS A 7 9.81 -25.85 -17.82
C LYS A 7 8.66 -25.14 -17.07
N PRO A 8 8.29 -25.61 -15.86
CA PRO A 8 7.33 -24.93 -15.02
C PRO A 8 7.73 -23.49 -14.74
N ARG A 9 6.78 -22.54 -14.86
CA ARG A 9 6.99 -21.10 -14.69
C ARG A 9 6.20 -20.57 -13.51
N THR A 10 6.78 -19.61 -12.80
CA THR A 10 6.06 -18.85 -11.78
C THR A 10 5.06 -17.87 -12.42
N LEU A 11 4.14 -17.34 -11.63
CA LEU A 11 3.25 -16.25 -12.07
C LEU A 11 4.06 -15.07 -12.61
N TYR A 12 5.14 -14.69 -11.89
CA TYR A 12 6.03 -13.61 -12.33
C TYR A 12 6.68 -13.92 -13.68
N ASP A 13 7.22 -15.15 -13.86
CA ASP A 13 7.85 -15.52 -15.14
C ASP A 13 6.86 -15.43 -16.30
N LYS A 14 5.61 -15.86 -16.10
CA LYS A 14 4.58 -15.79 -17.15
C LYS A 14 4.30 -14.34 -17.58
N ILE A 15 4.07 -13.46 -16.60
CA ILE A 15 3.80 -12.04 -16.89
C ILE A 15 5.01 -11.37 -17.50
N TRP A 16 6.21 -11.64 -16.97
CA TRP A 16 7.45 -11.09 -17.51
C TRP A 16 7.66 -11.48 -18.98
N ASP A 17 7.61 -12.79 -19.26
CA ASP A 17 7.88 -13.32 -20.61
C ASP A 17 6.87 -12.79 -21.66
N ASP A 18 5.61 -12.59 -21.25
CA ASP A 18 4.55 -12.04 -22.12
C ASP A 18 4.78 -10.55 -22.47
N HIS A 19 5.59 -9.82 -21.66
CA HIS A 19 5.83 -8.38 -21.84
C HIS A 19 7.24 -8.03 -22.33
N VAL A 20 8.14 -8.99 -22.48
CA VAL A 20 9.48 -8.75 -23.04
C VAL A 20 9.37 -8.43 -24.52
N VAL A 21 9.77 -7.21 -24.89
CA VAL A 21 9.85 -6.75 -26.28
C VAL A 21 11.19 -7.12 -26.88
N ASP A 22 12.27 -6.91 -26.11
CA ASP A 22 13.66 -7.19 -26.53
C ASP A 22 14.54 -7.48 -25.31
N ILE A 23 15.59 -8.26 -25.51
CA ILE A 23 16.62 -8.53 -24.50
C ILE A 23 17.94 -7.95 -24.99
N GLN A 24 18.51 -7.05 -24.20
CA GLN A 24 19.76 -6.38 -24.54
C GLN A 24 20.99 -7.28 -24.29
N PRO A 25 22.14 -6.96 -24.90
CA PRO A 25 23.35 -7.76 -24.71
C PRO A 25 23.87 -7.87 -23.29
N ASP A 26 23.51 -6.93 -22.43
CA ASP A 26 23.85 -6.93 -20.98
C ASP A 26 22.87 -7.75 -20.12
N GLY A 27 21.85 -8.35 -20.73
CA GLY A 27 20.83 -9.14 -20.06
C GLY A 27 19.63 -8.35 -19.52
N THR A 28 19.61 -7.01 -19.70
CA THR A 28 18.42 -6.22 -19.39
C THR A 28 17.35 -6.43 -20.46
N ALA A 29 16.10 -6.28 -20.09
CA ALA A 29 14.96 -6.44 -20.99
C ALA A 29 14.23 -5.12 -21.19
N LEU A 30 13.81 -4.86 -22.42
CA LEU A 30 12.83 -3.83 -22.72
C LEU A 30 11.44 -4.43 -22.51
N LEU A 31 10.74 -3.98 -21.47
CA LEU A 31 9.39 -4.41 -21.13
C LEU A 31 8.35 -3.47 -21.70
N TYR A 32 7.28 -4.03 -22.26
CA TYR A 32 6.07 -3.28 -22.55
C TYR A 32 5.31 -2.98 -21.24
N ILE A 33 4.79 -1.77 -21.11
CA ILE A 33 4.01 -1.32 -19.94
C ILE A 33 2.56 -1.12 -20.36
N ASP A 34 1.64 -1.89 -19.77
CA ASP A 34 0.21 -1.82 -20.09
C ASP A 34 -0.50 -0.62 -19.51
N ARG A 35 -0.13 -0.22 -18.28
CA ARG A 35 -0.80 0.84 -17.53
C ARG A 35 0.19 1.73 -16.81
N HIS A 36 -0.09 3.03 -16.84
CA HIS A 36 0.71 4.02 -16.15
C HIS A 36 -0.19 4.88 -15.26
N LEU A 37 0.04 4.85 -13.96
CA LEU A 37 -0.60 5.73 -13.00
C LEU A 37 0.32 6.92 -12.71
N VAL A 38 -0.25 8.11 -12.67
CA VAL A 38 0.51 9.36 -12.52
C VAL A 38 -0.12 10.22 -11.43
N HIS A 39 0.71 10.81 -10.57
CA HIS A 39 0.27 11.77 -9.56
C HIS A 39 1.14 13.03 -9.56
N GLU A 40 0.77 14.04 -8.78
CA GLU A 40 1.33 15.39 -8.85
C GLU A 40 2.79 15.51 -8.41
N VAL A 41 3.29 14.57 -7.55
CA VAL A 41 4.62 14.73 -6.94
C VAL A 41 5.76 14.33 -7.88
N THR A 42 5.63 13.23 -8.61
CA THR A 42 6.73 12.64 -9.40
C THR A 42 6.60 12.87 -10.91
N SER A 43 5.57 13.58 -11.34
CA SER A 43 5.28 13.75 -12.77
C SER A 43 5.66 15.11 -13.39
N PRO A 44 5.81 16.23 -12.66
CA PRO A 44 6.03 17.54 -13.28
C PRO A 44 7.24 17.57 -14.22
N GLN A 45 8.39 17.06 -13.77
CA GLN A 45 9.63 17.04 -14.56
C GLN A 45 9.53 16.10 -15.77
N ALA A 46 8.79 14.98 -15.64
CA ALA A 46 8.58 14.05 -16.75
C ALA A 46 7.78 14.70 -17.90
N PHE A 47 6.70 15.40 -17.57
CA PHE A 47 5.93 16.15 -18.57
C PHE A 47 6.71 17.32 -19.17
N GLU A 48 7.54 18.00 -18.38
CA GLU A 48 8.41 19.07 -18.88
C GLU A 48 9.46 18.51 -19.84
N GLY A 49 10.07 17.36 -19.54
CA GLY A 49 10.98 16.66 -20.45
C GLY A 49 10.33 16.36 -21.81
N LEU A 50 9.07 15.88 -21.80
CA LEU A 50 8.32 15.67 -23.05
C LEU A 50 8.10 16.97 -23.84
N ARG A 51 7.77 18.09 -23.16
CA ARG A 51 7.59 19.39 -23.80
C ARG A 51 8.90 19.87 -24.47
N LEU A 52 10.00 19.83 -23.74
CA LEU A 52 11.31 20.24 -24.23
C LEU A 52 11.76 19.37 -25.43
N ALA A 53 11.50 18.08 -25.36
CA ALA A 53 11.78 17.15 -26.44
C ALA A 53 10.75 17.21 -27.58
N LYS A 54 9.69 18.01 -27.47
CA LYS A 54 8.56 18.07 -28.41
C LYS A 54 7.91 16.72 -28.69
N ARG A 55 7.87 15.86 -27.67
CA ARG A 55 7.27 14.52 -27.73
C ARG A 55 5.83 14.54 -27.21
N LYS A 56 5.00 13.71 -27.80
CA LYS A 56 3.65 13.40 -27.29
C LYS A 56 3.72 12.17 -26.39
N ILE A 57 2.72 11.98 -25.56
CA ILE A 57 2.50 10.70 -24.88
C ILE A 57 2.15 9.65 -25.93
N HIS A 58 2.74 8.47 -25.79
CA HIS A 58 2.57 7.37 -26.75
C HIS A 58 1.13 6.82 -26.73
N ALA A 59 0.58 6.57 -25.55
CA ALA A 59 -0.75 5.98 -25.36
C ALA A 59 -1.47 6.66 -24.17
N PRO A 60 -2.07 7.87 -24.36
CA PRO A 60 -2.74 8.59 -23.29
C PRO A 60 -3.86 7.79 -22.61
N GLU A 61 -4.55 6.92 -23.36
CA GLU A 61 -5.62 6.06 -22.86
C GLU A 61 -5.14 4.95 -21.92
N LYS A 62 -3.83 4.70 -21.86
CA LYS A 62 -3.17 3.76 -20.93
C LYS A 62 -2.59 4.47 -19.71
N THR A 63 -2.79 5.78 -19.61
CA THR A 63 -2.34 6.61 -18.50
C THR A 63 -3.54 7.16 -17.75
N LEU A 64 -3.51 7.11 -16.41
CA LEU A 64 -4.53 7.68 -15.53
C LEU A 64 -3.84 8.56 -14.50
N ALA A 65 -4.25 9.83 -14.42
CA ALA A 65 -3.69 10.80 -13.50
C ALA A 65 -4.67 11.12 -12.36
N VAL A 66 -4.14 11.34 -11.17
CA VAL A 66 -4.90 11.74 -9.98
C VAL A 66 -4.06 12.61 -9.05
N VAL A 67 -4.68 13.52 -8.30
CA VAL A 67 -4.04 14.22 -7.18
C VAL A 67 -4.39 13.53 -5.87
N ASP A 68 -3.40 13.21 -5.05
CA ASP A 68 -3.62 12.46 -3.82
C ASP A 68 -2.67 12.81 -2.66
N HIS A 69 -1.45 13.29 -2.93
CA HIS A 69 -0.44 13.56 -1.92
C HIS A 69 -0.55 14.95 -1.30
N ASN A 70 -0.72 15.97 -2.14
CA ASN A 70 -0.68 17.39 -1.75
C ASN A 70 -2.06 18.01 -1.51
N VAL A 71 -3.12 17.24 -1.67
CA VAL A 71 -4.49 17.70 -1.47
C VAL A 71 -4.84 17.71 0.02
N PRO A 72 -5.48 18.77 0.53
CA PRO A 72 -6.00 18.82 1.89
C PRO A 72 -7.10 17.77 2.09
N THR A 73 -7.14 17.19 3.28
CA THR A 73 -8.22 16.28 3.72
C THR A 73 -9.28 16.99 4.56
N THR A 74 -9.15 18.30 4.70
CA THR A 74 -10.12 19.20 5.33
C THR A 74 -11.07 19.82 4.29
N ASP A 75 -11.64 21.00 4.59
CA ASP A 75 -12.54 21.71 3.69
C ASP A 75 -11.85 22.09 2.36
N ARG A 76 -12.24 21.44 1.27
CA ARG A 76 -11.71 21.65 -0.09
C ARG A 76 -12.34 22.86 -0.80
N SER A 77 -13.29 23.56 -0.19
CA SER A 77 -13.76 24.85 -0.68
C SER A 77 -12.71 25.96 -0.49
N GLN A 78 -11.72 25.72 0.39
CA GLN A 78 -10.61 26.63 0.63
C GLN A 78 -9.43 26.29 -0.29
N PRO A 79 -8.71 27.31 -0.79
CA PRO A 79 -7.53 27.08 -1.62
C PRO A 79 -6.42 26.39 -0.83
N ILE A 80 -5.60 25.59 -1.53
CA ILE A 80 -4.38 24.99 -0.95
C ILE A 80 -3.46 26.13 -0.50
N GLN A 81 -3.12 26.14 0.80
CA GLN A 81 -2.35 27.22 1.42
C GLN A 81 -0.85 27.12 1.16
N ASP A 82 -0.33 25.91 1.10
CA ASP A 82 1.08 25.67 0.81
C ASP A 82 1.36 25.93 -0.67
N PRO A 83 2.27 26.87 -1.01
CA PRO A 83 2.50 27.26 -2.40
C PRO A 83 3.08 26.15 -3.27
N GLU A 84 3.92 25.27 -2.70
CA GLU A 84 4.54 24.15 -3.43
C GLU A 84 3.50 23.09 -3.76
N SER A 85 2.72 22.69 -2.77
CA SER A 85 1.60 21.75 -2.94
C SER A 85 0.61 22.25 -3.99
N LYS A 86 0.23 23.55 -3.91
CA LYS A 86 -0.65 24.19 -4.88
C LYS A 86 -0.08 24.14 -6.30
N ALA A 87 1.19 24.51 -6.46
CA ALA A 87 1.85 24.50 -7.76
C ALA A 87 1.90 23.10 -8.38
N GLN A 88 2.16 22.06 -7.59
CA GLN A 88 2.20 20.68 -8.08
C GLN A 88 0.82 20.19 -8.52
N VAL A 89 -0.23 20.49 -7.75
CA VAL A 89 -1.62 20.13 -8.10
C VAL A 89 -2.06 20.83 -9.37
N GLU A 90 -1.85 22.15 -9.48
CA GLU A 90 -2.18 22.94 -10.66
C GLU A 90 -1.39 22.47 -11.89
N GLN A 91 -0.10 22.15 -11.73
CA GLN A 91 0.74 21.69 -12.83
C GLN A 91 0.28 20.33 -13.37
N LEU A 92 -0.18 19.40 -12.52
CA LEU A 92 -0.72 18.12 -13.00
C LEU A 92 -1.99 18.34 -13.83
N ALA A 93 -2.88 19.24 -13.42
CA ALA A 93 -4.08 19.58 -14.19
C ALA A 93 -3.75 20.15 -15.59
N ILE A 94 -2.75 21.03 -15.65
CA ILE A 94 -2.23 21.57 -16.92
C ILE A 94 -1.66 20.44 -17.78
N ASN A 95 -0.82 19.59 -17.20
CA ASN A 95 -0.17 18.50 -17.90
C ASN A 95 -1.20 17.50 -18.45
N ALA A 96 -2.17 17.09 -17.65
CA ALA A 96 -3.21 16.16 -18.07
C ALA A 96 -4.03 16.69 -19.24
N ARG A 97 -4.41 17.96 -19.18
CA ARG A 97 -5.13 18.65 -20.27
C ARG A 97 -4.28 18.72 -21.55
N ASP A 98 -3.05 19.19 -21.43
CA ASP A 98 -2.18 19.45 -22.61
C ASP A 98 -1.78 18.16 -23.34
N PHE A 99 -1.66 17.05 -22.60
CA PHE A 99 -1.28 15.75 -23.13
C PHE A 99 -2.46 14.79 -23.34
N GLY A 100 -3.69 15.21 -23.03
CA GLY A 100 -4.90 14.41 -23.25
C GLY A 100 -5.02 13.19 -22.32
N VAL A 101 -4.49 13.27 -21.11
CA VAL A 101 -4.56 12.21 -20.09
C VAL A 101 -5.84 12.35 -19.26
N GLU A 102 -6.53 11.25 -19.00
CA GLU A 102 -7.66 11.25 -18.07
C GLU A 102 -7.18 11.60 -16.65
N TYR A 103 -7.88 12.52 -16.00
CA TYR A 103 -7.45 13.11 -14.74
C TYR A 103 -8.58 13.25 -13.74
N PHE A 104 -8.36 12.75 -12.53
CA PHE A 104 -9.25 12.93 -11.39
C PHE A 104 -8.69 14.03 -10.49
N ASN A 105 -9.27 15.22 -10.60
CA ASN A 105 -8.92 16.34 -9.75
C ASN A 105 -9.53 16.20 -8.35
N GLU A 106 -9.19 17.12 -7.44
CA GLU A 106 -9.61 17.11 -6.03
C GLU A 106 -11.13 17.22 -5.80
N HIS A 107 -11.91 17.57 -6.83
CA HIS A 107 -13.36 17.66 -6.80
C HIS A 107 -14.06 16.52 -7.55
N ASP A 108 -13.31 15.66 -8.23
CA ASP A 108 -13.88 14.48 -8.88
C ASP A 108 -14.27 13.44 -7.81
N ARG A 109 -15.48 12.93 -7.85
CA ARG A 109 -15.93 11.87 -6.92
C ARG A 109 -15.08 10.60 -6.96
N ARG A 110 -14.32 10.38 -8.04
CA ARG A 110 -13.41 9.24 -8.22
C ARG A 110 -12.01 9.52 -7.69
N GLN A 111 -11.75 10.76 -7.25
CA GLN A 111 -10.46 11.14 -6.69
C GLN A 111 -10.16 10.33 -5.42
N GLY A 112 -8.92 10.00 -5.23
CA GLY A 112 -8.42 9.25 -4.08
C GLY A 112 -6.98 8.86 -4.27
N VAL A 113 -6.48 8.08 -3.34
CA VAL A 113 -5.11 7.57 -3.38
C VAL A 113 -4.88 6.77 -4.65
N VAL A 114 -3.81 7.05 -5.36
CA VAL A 114 -3.51 6.49 -6.70
C VAL A 114 -3.59 4.96 -6.76
N HIS A 115 -3.19 4.26 -5.68
CA HIS A 115 -3.24 2.78 -5.61
C HIS A 115 -4.60 2.23 -5.15
N ILE A 116 -5.56 3.09 -4.87
CA ILE A 116 -6.96 2.73 -4.60
C ILE A 116 -7.81 2.95 -5.85
N ILE A 117 -7.65 4.08 -6.53
CA ILE A 117 -8.46 4.41 -7.70
C ILE A 117 -8.22 3.46 -8.88
N GLY A 118 -6.98 2.98 -9.08
CA GLY A 118 -6.66 2.02 -10.15
C GLY A 118 -7.53 0.76 -10.09
N PRO A 119 -7.53 0.02 -8.96
CA PRO A 119 -8.44 -1.09 -8.73
C PRO A 119 -9.93 -0.73 -8.83
N GLU A 120 -10.36 0.35 -8.20
CA GLU A 120 -11.77 0.79 -8.20
C GLU A 120 -12.31 1.06 -9.60
N GLN A 121 -11.48 1.59 -10.48
CA GLN A 121 -11.86 1.85 -11.86
C GLN A 121 -11.74 0.61 -12.77
N GLY A 122 -11.17 -0.51 -12.29
CA GLY A 122 -10.83 -1.65 -13.13
C GLY A 122 -9.70 -1.31 -14.12
N PHE A 123 -8.88 -0.32 -13.81
CA PHE A 123 -7.67 0.02 -14.55
C PHE A 123 -6.55 -0.98 -14.27
N THR A 124 -6.55 -1.54 -13.06
CA THR A 124 -5.70 -2.66 -12.64
C THR A 124 -6.33 -3.97 -13.08
N LEU A 125 -5.63 -4.74 -13.91
CA LEU A 125 -6.11 -6.02 -14.46
C LEU A 125 -5.07 -7.13 -14.28
N PRO A 126 -5.50 -8.40 -14.09
CA PRO A 126 -4.57 -9.53 -14.02
C PRO A 126 -3.70 -9.67 -15.28
N GLY A 127 -2.45 -10.08 -15.08
CA GLY A 127 -1.51 -10.33 -16.17
C GLY A 127 -0.97 -9.08 -16.85
N THR A 128 -1.25 -7.88 -16.35
CA THR A 128 -0.73 -6.62 -16.90
C THR A 128 0.51 -6.14 -16.16
N THR A 129 1.30 -5.30 -16.83
CA THR A 129 2.38 -4.52 -16.23
C THR A 129 1.87 -3.13 -15.86
N ILE A 130 2.12 -2.68 -14.62
CA ILE A 130 1.65 -1.40 -14.10
C ILE A 130 2.80 -0.64 -13.46
N VAL A 131 2.97 0.63 -13.80
CA VAL A 131 3.98 1.49 -13.20
C VAL A 131 3.38 2.80 -12.69
N CYS A 132 4.05 3.38 -11.70
CA CYS A 132 3.74 4.69 -11.14
C CYS A 132 5.02 5.26 -10.50
N GLY A 133 5.11 6.57 -10.41
CA GLY A 133 6.19 7.25 -9.67
C GLY A 133 6.09 7.12 -8.14
N ASP A 134 5.48 6.06 -7.63
CA ASP A 134 5.29 5.75 -6.20
C ASP A 134 5.66 4.30 -5.91
N SER A 135 6.38 4.07 -4.81
CA SER A 135 6.87 2.74 -4.43
C SER A 135 5.75 1.74 -4.12
N HIS A 136 4.59 2.19 -3.61
CA HIS A 136 3.46 1.32 -3.27
C HIS A 136 2.62 0.88 -4.48
N THR A 137 3.10 1.11 -5.69
CA THR A 137 2.55 0.52 -6.93
C THR A 137 2.47 -1.02 -6.84
N SER A 138 3.28 -1.64 -5.99
CA SER A 138 3.20 -3.08 -5.66
C SER A 138 1.80 -3.53 -5.20
N THR A 139 0.95 -2.61 -4.71
CA THR A 139 -0.46 -2.87 -4.34
C THR A 139 -1.23 -3.60 -5.43
N HIS A 140 -0.99 -3.24 -6.70
CA HIS A 140 -1.72 -3.80 -7.85
C HIS A 140 -1.40 -5.28 -8.10
N GLY A 141 -0.32 -5.79 -7.52
CA GLY A 141 0.03 -7.21 -7.55
C GLY A 141 -0.99 -8.13 -6.85
N ALA A 142 -1.85 -7.57 -6.02
CA ALA A 142 -3.00 -8.28 -5.42
C ALA A 142 -3.99 -8.83 -6.47
N PHE A 143 -3.95 -8.28 -7.67
CA PHE A 143 -4.75 -8.69 -8.82
C PHE A 143 -3.98 -9.61 -9.78
N GLY A 144 -2.75 -10.00 -9.47
CA GLY A 144 -1.89 -10.72 -10.40
C GLY A 144 -1.34 -9.83 -11.51
N ALA A 145 -1.12 -8.53 -11.24
CA ALA A 145 -0.43 -7.60 -12.13
C ALA A 145 1.03 -7.43 -11.69
N LEU A 146 1.97 -7.41 -12.61
CA LEU A 146 3.35 -7.06 -12.32
C LEU A 146 3.46 -5.55 -12.18
N ALA A 147 3.46 -5.09 -10.94
CA ALA A 147 3.34 -3.67 -10.63
C ALA A 147 4.46 -3.19 -9.72
N HIS A 148 5.13 -2.10 -10.09
CA HIS A 148 6.24 -1.55 -9.30
C HIS A 148 6.44 -0.05 -9.51
N GLY A 149 7.04 0.59 -8.50
CA GLY A 149 7.43 1.99 -8.54
C GLY A 149 8.58 2.25 -9.51
N ILE A 150 8.60 3.44 -10.11
CA ILE A 150 9.63 3.92 -11.04
C ILE A 150 10.06 5.34 -10.69
N GLY A 151 11.27 5.71 -11.11
CA GLY A 151 11.80 7.07 -10.93
C GLY A 151 11.22 8.07 -11.95
N THR A 152 11.36 9.37 -11.68
CA THR A 152 10.82 10.44 -12.52
C THR A 152 11.29 10.37 -14.00
N SER A 153 12.56 10.04 -14.24
CA SER A 153 13.09 9.86 -15.59
C SER A 153 12.49 8.65 -16.30
N GLU A 154 12.16 7.59 -15.55
CA GLU A 154 11.47 6.42 -16.08
C GLU A 154 9.99 6.74 -16.37
N VAL A 155 9.35 7.61 -15.56
CA VAL A 155 7.99 8.14 -15.84
C VAL A 155 7.97 8.82 -17.22
N GLU A 156 8.95 9.71 -17.50
CA GLU A 156 9.08 10.35 -18.82
C GLU A 156 9.24 9.30 -19.93
N HIS A 157 10.11 8.32 -19.71
CA HIS A 157 10.39 7.28 -20.70
C HIS A 157 9.12 6.46 -21.02
N VAL A 158 8.39 6.02 -20.01
CA VAL A 158 7.14 5.26 -20.19
C VAL A 158 6.07 6.10 -20.88
N LEU A 159 5.89 7.38 -20.50
CA LEU A 159 4.97 8.27 -21.20
C LEU A 159 5.31 8.41 -22.68
N ALA A 160 6.61 8.48 -23.03
CA ALA A 160 7.07 8.65 -24.41
C ALA A 160 6.99 7.37 -25.24
N THR A 161 7.14 6.19 -24.67
CA THR A 161 7.42 4.95 -25.40
C THR A 161 6.54 3.76 -25.05
N GLN A 162 5.84 3.82 -23.92
CA GLN A 162 5.09 2.71 -23.32
C GLN A 162 6.00 1.50 -23.00
N THR A 163 7.28 1.71 -22.80
CA THR A 163 8.26 0.68 -22.48
C THR A 163 9.17 1.10 -21.32
N LEU A 164 9.85 0.12 -20.72
CA LEU A 164 10.78 0.34 -19.62
C LEU A 164 11.92 -0.68 -19.67
N ILE A 165 13.17 -0.24 -19.48
CA ILE A 165 14.32 -1.14 -19.38
C ILE A 165 14.43 -1.64 -17.95
N GLN A 166 14.42 -2.96 -17.76
CA GLN A 166 14.48 -3.59 -16.44
C GLN A 166 15.35 -4.86 -16.46
N SER A 167 16.00 -5.13 -15.33
CA SER A 167 16.59 -6.44 -15.05
C SER A 167 15.55 -7.38 -14.46
N LYS A 168 15.53 -8.65 -14.90
CA LYS A 168 14.63 -9.65 -14.35
C LYS A 168 14.99 -9.91 -12.88
N ALA A 169 14.02 -9.79 -11.99
CA ALA A 169 14.18 -10.10 -10.58
C ALA A 169 14.17 -11.62 -10.33
N LYS A 170 14.65 -12.04 -9.17
CA LYS A 170 14.52 -13.42 -8.68
C LYS A 170 13.10 -13.68 -8.17
N ASN A 171 12.70 -14.94 -8.08
CA ASN A 171 11.42 -15.39 -7.56
C ASN A 171 11.53 -15.73 -6.06
N MET A 172 10.70 -15.13 -5.21
CA MET A 172 10.53 -15.52 -3.81
C MET A 172 9.09 -15.96 -3.58
N LEU A 173 8.90 -17.09 -2.93
CA LEU A 173 7.60 -17.54 -2.43
C LEU A 173 7.49 -17.24 -0.94
N VAL A 174 6.44 -16.50 -0.55
CA VAL A 174 6.02 -16.37 0.85
C VAL A 174 4.72 -17.13 1.02
N LYS A 175 4.78 -18.26 1.71
CA LYS A 175 3.63 -19.15 1.94
C LYS A 175 3.09 -18.96 3.34
N VAL A 176 1.84 -18.53 3.45
CA VAL A 176 1.15 -18.31 4.72
C VAL A 176 0.03 -19.33 4.86
N ASN A 177 0.23 -20.31 5.73
CA ASN A 177 -0.72 -21.39 5.95
C ASN A 177 -1.56 -21.16 7.21
N GLY A 178 -2.62 -21.96 7.37
CA GLY A 178 -3.52 -21.88 8.52
C GLY A 178 -4.57 -20.79 8.41
N LYS A 179 -5.38 -20.63 9.46
CA LYS A 179 -6.45 -19.65 9.55
C LYS A 179 -6.07 -18.53 10.52
N LEU A 180 -6.42 -17.30 10.18
CA LEU A 180 -6.22 -16.17 11.07
C LEU A 180 -6.99 -16.34 12.38
N GLY A 181 -6.31 -16.07 13.49
CA GLY A 181 -6.92 -16.00 14.81
C GLY A 181 -7.76 -14.73 15.00
N GLU A 182 -8.47 -14.68 16.12
CA GLU A 182 -9.23 -13.51 16.51
C GLU A 182 -8.34 -12.26 16.66
N GLY A 183 -8.82 -11.12 16.16
CA GLY A 183 -8.10 -9.85 16.19
C GLY A 183 -6.93 -9.73 15.22
N VAL A 184 -6.66 -10.75 14.41
CA VAL A 184 -5.57 -10.77 13.41
C VAL A 184 -6.10 -10.42 12.03
N SER A 185 -5.41 -9.56 11.33
CA SER A 185 -5.76 -9.05 10.00
C SER A 185 -4.65 -9.28 8.97
N ALA A 186 -4.90 -8.90 7.73
CA ALA A 186 -3.87 -8.87 6.67
C ALA A 186 -2.67 -7.98 7.04
N LYS A 187 -2.88 -6.90 7.81
CA LYS A 187 -1.81 -6.03 8.30
C LYS A 187 -0.86 -6.78 9.23
N ASP A 188 -1.41 -7.61 10.12
CA ASP A 188 -0.62 -8.41 11.04
C ASP A 188 0.22 -9.46 10.31
N ILE A 189 -0.37 -10.15 9.30
CA ILE A 189 0.39 -11.04 8.40
C ILE A 189 1.57 -10.31 7.79
N THR A 190 1.32 -9.14 7.22
CA THR A 190 2.33 -8.39 6.48
C THR A 190 3.46 -7.92 7.39
N LEU A 191 3.13 -7.37 8.56
CA LEU A 191 4.12 -6.97 9.56
C LEU A 191 4.92 -8.19 10.05
N ALA A 192 4.28 -9.33 10.28
CA ALA A 192 4.97 -10.56 10.69
C ALA A 192 5.93 -11.07 9.60
N ILE A 193 5.55 -10.99 8.31
CA ILE A 193 6.43 -11.33 7.19
C ILE A 193 7.65 -10.39 7.20
N ILE A 194 7.45 -9.07 7.28
CA ILE A 194 8.53 -8.07 7.28
C ILE A 194 9.43 -8.27 8.51
N GLY A 195 8.85 -8.50 9.68
CA GLY A 195 9.61 -8.83 10.90
C GLY A 195 10.47 -10.08 10.77
N LYS A 196 10.02 -11.07 9.96
CA LYS A 196 10.74 -12.31 9.71
C LYS A 196 11.86 -12.19 8.70
N ILE A 197 11.62 -11.48 7.58
CA ILE A 197 12.62 -11.37 6.49
C ILE A 197 13.50 -10.12 6.62
N GLY A 198 13.10 -9.14 7.42
CA GLY A 198 13.72 -7.83 7.50
C GLY A 198 13.37 -6.91 6.32
N THR A 199 13.73 -5.64 6.43
CA THR A 199 13.48 -4.62 5.38
C THR A 199 14.31 -4.80 4.12
N ALA A 200 15.32 -5.66 4.13
CA ALA A 200 16.19 -5.98 2.99
C ALA A 200 16.02 -7.42 2.47
N GLY A 201 15.22 -8.26 3.14
CA GLY A 201 15.11 -9.69 2.81
C GLY A 201 14.55 -9.96 1.40
N GLY A 202 13.70 -9.08 0.90
CA GLY A 202 13.13 -9.15 -0.45
C GLY A 202 13.94 -8.45 -1.54
N THR A 203 15.12 -7.90 -1.22
CA THR A 203 15.91 -7.13 -2.19
C THR A 203 16.33 -7.99 -3.39
N GLY A 204 15.98 -7.53 -4.59
CA GLY A 204 16.23 -8.24 -5.84
C GLY A 204 15.20 -9.33 -6.18
N TYR A 205 14.11 -9.43 -5.39
CA TYR A 205 13.04 -10.39 -5.61
C TYR A 205 11.72 -9.72 -6.02
N VAL A 206 10.91 -10.46 -6.75
CA VAL A 206 9.45 -10.34 -6.77
C VAL A 206 8.91 -11.41 -5.85
N ILE A 207 8.06 -11.03 -4.90
CA ILE A 207 7.46 -11.95 -3.91
C ILE A 207 6.11 -12.42 -4.44
N GLU A 208 5.92 -13.74 -4.57
CA GLU A 208 4.61 -14.35 -4.73
C GLU A 208 4.09 -14.79 -3.37
N TYR A 209 2.91 -14.31 -2.98
CA TYR A 209 2.24 -14.72 -1.75
C TYR A 209 1.22 -15.79 -2.05
N ALA A 210 1.27 -16.90 -1.30
CA ALA A 210 0.39 -18.03 -1.46
C ALA A 210 0.05 -18.68 -0.11
N GLY A 211 -0.77 -19.73 -0.13
CA GLY A 211 -1.21 -20.49 1.03
C GLY A 211 -2.59 -20.12 1.51
N GLU A 212 -3.17 -20.97 2.37
CA GLU A 212 -4.56 -20.92 2.78
C GLU A 212 -4.97 -19.55 3.35
N ALA A 213 -4.12 -18.93 4.17
CA ALA A 213 -4.41 -17.64 4.78
C ALA A 213 -4.47 -16.54 3.72
N ILE A 214 -3.60 -16.54 2.71
CA ILE A 214 -3.59 -15.54 1.62
C ILE A 214 -4.82 -15.74 0.71
N GLU A 215 -5.13 -16.98 0.35
CA GLU A 215 -6.30 -17.32 -0.47
C GLU A 215 -7.62 -16.94 0.24
N ALA A 216 -7.65 -17.05 1.58
CA ALA A 216 -8.81 -16.69 2.38
C ALA A 216 -9.06 -15.17 2.44
N LEU A 217 -8.02 -14.33 2.27
CA LEU A 217 -8.15 -12.87 2.31
C LEU A 217 -9.15 -12.34 1.26
N SER A 218 -9.81 -11.26 1.62
CA SER A 218 -10.52 -10.38 0.68
C SER A 218 -9.54 -9.69 -0.28
N MET A 219 -10.06 -9.01 -1.31
CA MET A 219 -9.21 -8.23 -2.20
C MET A 219 -8.52 -7.08 -1.45
N GLU A 220 -9.20 -6.45 -0.50
CA GLU A 220 -8.66 -5.40 0.36
C GLU A 220 -7.49 -5.92 1.21
N GLY A 221 -7.64 -7.09 1.81
CA GLY A 221 -6.57 -7.75 2.54
C GLY A 221 -5.37 -8.12 1.66
N ARG A 222 -5.61 -8.63 0.44
CA ARG A 222 -4.56 -8.91 -0.55
C ARG A 222 -3.83 -7.64 -0.98
N MET A 223 -4.56 -6.54 -1.18
CA MET A 223 -3.95 -5.24 -1.48
C MET A 223 -3.07 -4.75 -0.34
N THR A 224 -3.45 -4.95 0.92
CA THR A 224 -2.60 -4.65 2.08
C THR A 224 -1.30 -5.44 2.06
N VAL A 225 -1.35 -6.75 1.78
CA VAL A 225 -0.16 -7.62 1.69
C VAL A 225 0.77 -7.16 0.57
N CYS A 226 0.25 -6.97 -0.64
CA CYS A 226 1.06 -6.55 -1.79
C CYS A 226 1.56 -5.11 -1.65
N ASN A 227 0.78 -4.21 -1.04
CA ASN A 227 1.18 -2.82 -0.77
C ASN A 227 2.52 -2.75 -0.02
N MET A 228 2.64 -3.53 1.05
CA MET A 228 3.81 -3.49 1.93
C MET A 228 4.95 -4.43 1.51
N SER A 229 4.92 -5.02 0.32
CA SER A 229 6.04 -5.83 -0.21
C SER A 229 7.33 -5.02 -0.31
N ILE A 230 7.20 -3.73 -0.62
CA ILE A 230 8.33 -2.81 -0.74
C ILE A 230 9.01 -2.53 0.62
N GLU A 231 8.28 -2.64 1.75
CA GLU A 231 8.85 -2.51 3.08
C GLU A 231 9.72 -3.71 3.46
N GLY A 232 9.50 -4.86 2.84
CA GLY A 232 10.40 -6.02 2.89
C GLY A 232 11.55 -5.94 1.88
N GLY A 233 11.69 -4.84 1.13
CA GLY A 233 12.73 -4.61 0.12
C GLY A 233 12.45 -5.22 -1.26
N ALA A 234 11.29 -5.85 -1.47
CA ALA A 234 10.95 -6.48 -2.73
C ALA A 234 10.68 -5.48 -3.86
N ARG A 235 10.92 -5.89 -5.10
CA ARG A 235 10.58 -5.08 -6.29
C ARG A 235 9.08 -4.98 -6.49
N ALA A 236 8.36 -6.08 -6.27
CA ALA A 236 6.91 -6.20 -6.37
C ALA A 236 6.40 -7.34 -5.49
N GLY A 237 5.10 -7.36 -5.23
CA GLY A 237 4.39 -8.48 -4.62
C GLY A 237 3.30 -8.96 -5.59
N LEU A 238 3.04 -10.24 -5.62
CA LEU A 238 2.06 -10.86 -6.50
C LEU A 238 1.19 -11.85 -5.72
N ILE A 239 -0.11 -11.85 -6.03
CA ILE A 239 -1.04 -12.92 -5.63
C ILE A 239 -1.73 -13.41 -6.91
N ALA A 240 -1.78 -14.72 -7.11
CA ALA A 240 -2.46 -15.30 -8.26
C ALA A 240 -3.95 -14.89 -8.27
N PRO A 241 -4.48 -14.39 -9.40
CA PRO A 241 -5.88 -14.01 -9.49
C PRO A 241 -6.79 -15.24 -9.39
N ASP A 242 -7.92 -15.08 -8.73
CA ASP A 242 -8.92 -16.10 -8.52
C ASP A 242 -10.35 -15.52 -8.65
N GLU A 243 -11.36 -16.31 -8.30
CA GLU A 243 -12.75 -15.90 -8.36
C GLU A 243 -13.08 -14.62 -7.57
N LYS A 244 -12.37 -14.36 -6.46
CA LYS A 244 -12.52 -13.11 -5.70
C LYS A 244 -12.01 -11.91 -6.51
N THR A 245 -10.87 -12.09 -7.19
CA THR A 245 -10.30 -11.08 -8.10
C THR A 245 -11.27 -10.78 -9.25
N PHE A 246 -11.82 -11.83 -9.86
CA PHE A 246 -12.76 -11.69 -10.98
C PHE A 246 -14.06 -11.01 -10.54
N ALA A 247 -14.60 -11.41 -9.38
CA ALA A 247 -15.80 -10.80 -8.81
C ALA A 247 -15.60 -9.31 -8.49
N TYR A 248 -14.43 -8.93 -7.98
CA TYR A 248 -14.09 -7.54 -7.69
C TYR A 248 -14.04 -6.68 -8.96
N LEU A 249 -13.49 -7.22 -10.05
CA LEU A 249 -13.31 -6.48 -11.31
C LEU A 249 -14.56 -6.42 -12.18
N LYS A 250 -15.48 -7.36 -12.01
CA LYS A 250 -16.69 -7.46 -12.84
C LYS A 250 -17.52 -6.18 -12.78
N GLY A 251 -17.76 -5.59 -13.96
CA GLY A 251 -18.57 -4.37 -14.07
C GLY A 251 -17.86 -3.07 -13.71
N ARG A 252 -16.55 -3.09 -13.36
CA ARG A 252 -15.80 -1.86 -13.17
C ARG A 252 -15.66 -1.09 -14.48
N PRO A 253 -15.61 0.27 -14.43
CA PRO A 253 -15.70 1.12 -15.63
C PRO A 253 -14.68 0.81 -16.74
N LYS A 254 -13.45 0.46 -16.36
CA LYS A 254 -12.35 0.16 -17.30
C LYS A 254 -12.02 -1.33 -17.43
N ALA A 255 -12.76 -2.20 -16.74
CA ALA A 255 -12.65 -3.64 -16.91
C ALA A 255 -13.26 -4.07 -18.26
N PRO A 256 -12.77 -5.15 -18.87
CA PRO A 256 -13.38 -5.72 -20.07
C PRO A 256 -14.87 -6.03 -19.87
N GLN A 257 -15.65 -5.94 -20.94
CA GLN A 257 -17.10 -6.22 -20.91
C GLN A 257 -17.50 -7.18 -22.04
N GLY A 258 -18.63 -7.88 -21.86
CA GLY A 258 -19.17 -8.79 -22.87
C GLY A 258 -18.17 -9.88 -23.26
N GLU A 259 -18.01 -10.13 -24.55
CA GLU A 259 -17.07 -11.15 -25.05
C GLU A 259 -15.60 -10.90 -24.68
N ALA A 260 -15.21 -9.62 -24.51
CA ALA A 260 -13.86 -9.29 -24.05
C ALA A 260 -13.65 -9.72 -22.60
N TRP A 261 -14.68 -9.69 -21.75
CA TRP A 261 -14.63 -10.21 -20.38
C TRP A 261 -14.43 -11.73 -20.37
N GLU A 262 -15.15 -12.47 -21.20
CA GLU A 262 -15.01 -13.94 -21.27
C GLU A 262 -13.60 -14.35 -21.74
N ARG A 263 -13.06 -13.65 -22.74
CA ARG A 263 -11.65 -13.88 -23.18
C ARG A 263 -10.66 -13.56 -22.06
N ALA A 264 -10.90 -12.47 -21.32
CA ALA A 264 -10.05 -12.08 -20.21
C ALA A 264 -10.09 -13.12 -19.09
N LEU A 265 -11.28 -13.61 -18.69
CA LEU A 265 -11.42 -14.67 -17.68
C LEU A 265 -10.66 -15.94 -18.09
N HIS A 266 -10.75 -16.34 -19.36
CA HIS A 266 -10.04 -17.50 -19.86
C HIS A 266 -8.50 -17.34 -19.70
N TYR A 267 -7.96 -16.16 -20.01
CA TYR A 267 -6.54 -15.85 -19.81
C TYR A 267 -6.18 -15.75 -18.33
N TRP A 268 -6.97 -15.00 -17.55
CA TRP A 268 -6.69 -14.76 -16.13
C TRP A 268 -6.70 -16.03 -15.28
N SER A 269 -7.58 -16.99 -15.61
CA SER A 269 -7.63 -18.28 -14.91
C SER A 269 -6.36 -19.14 -15.05
N GLN A 270 -5.50 -18.81 -16.03
CA GLN A 270 -4.22 -19.49 -16.27
C GLN A 270 -3.06 -18.78 -15.56
N LEU A 271 -3.28 -17.59 -14.99
CA LEU A 271 -2.28 -16.79 -14.30
C LEU A 271 -2.05 -17.28 -12.86
N LYS A 272 -1.41 -18.42 -12.76
CA LYS A 272 -0.93 -19.02 -11.52
C LYS A 272 0.39 -19.70 -11.79
N SER A 273 1.23 -19.86 -10.79
CA SER A 273 2.47 -20.61 -10.90
C SER A 273 2.20 -22.07 -11.23
N ASP A 274 3.00 -22.62 -12.11
CA ASP A 274 2.88 -24.04 -12.49
C ASP A 274 3.33 -24.94 -11.35
N PRO A 275 2.76 -26.13 -11.20
CA PRO A 275 3.29 -27.14 -10.29
C PRO A 275 4.76 -27.43 -10.57
N GLY A 276 5.61 -27.31 -9.53
CA GLY A 276 7.05 -27.48 -9.67
C GLY A 276 7.82 -26.27 -10.21
N ALA A 277 7.19 -25.10 -10.30
CA ALA A 277 7.89 -23.85 -10.61
C ALA A 277 9.01 -23.59 -9.59
N HIS A 278 10.12 -23.05 -10.07
CA HIS A 278 11.30 -22.79 -9.25
C HIS A 278 11.18 -21.43 -8.55
N TYR A 279 11.48 -21.42 -7.25
CA TYR A 279 11.66 -20.19 -6.48
C TYR A 279 13.09 -20.15 -5.93
N ASP A 280 13.73 -18.99 -6.05
CA ASP A 280 15.10 -18.78 -5.53
C ASP A 280 15.12 -18.71 -4.00
N ALA A 281 14.00 -18.34 -3.38
CA ALA A 281 13.82 -18.34 -1.94
C ALA A 281 12.37 -18.72 -1.56
N ILE A 282 12.22 -19.42 -0.44
CA ILE A 282 10.90 -19.77 0.12
C ILE A 282 10.87 -19.37 1.60
N VAL A 283 9.82 -18.66 1.99
CA VAL A 283 9.54 -18.28 3.37
C VAL A 283 8.16 -18.81 3.76
N GLU A 284 8.07 -19.49 4.89
CA GLU A 284 6.81 -20.03 5.41
C GLU A 284 6.41 -19.32 6.71
N LEU A 285 5.11 -19.04 6.86
CA LEU A 285 4.50 -18.49 8.06
C LEU A 285 3.24 -19.27 8.40
N ASP A 286 3.03 -19.53 9.69
CA ASP A 286 1.79 -20.12 10.22
C ASP A 286 0.90 -19.01 10.80
N ALA A 287 -0.18 -18.71 10.10
CA ALA A 287 -1.15 -17.69 10.51
C ALA A 287 -1.99 -18.11 11.72
N GLY A 288 -2.11 -19.42 11.97
CA GLY A 288 -2.88 -19.94 13.12
C GLY A 288 -2.27 -19.61 14.48
N ASN A 289 -0.96 -19.37 14.52
CA ASN A 289 -0.22 -19.00 15.72
C ASN A 289 0.16 -17.49 15.77
N LEU A 290 -0.28 -16.70 14.79
CA LEU A 290 0.05 -15.30 14.73
C LEU A 290 -0.87 -14.49 15.69
N PRO A 291 -0.30 -13.77 16.68
CA PRO A 291 -1.06 -12.82 17.49
C PRO A 291 -1.24 -11.50 16.72
N PRO A 292 -2.14 -10.59 17.18
CA PRO A 292 -2.12 -9.21 16.75
C PRO A 292 -0.75 -8.59 17.05
N VAL A 293 -0.23 -7.82 16.08
CA VAL A 293 1.14 -7.25 16.15
C VAL A 293 1.14 -5.74 15.95
N LEU A 294 2.22 -5.09 16.38
CA LEU A 294 2.49 -3.68 16.12
C LEU A 294 3.99 -3.47 15.94
N THR A 295 4.37 -2.31 15.38
CA THR A 295 5.77 -1.90 15.39
C THR A 295 6.08 -1.11 16.66
N TRP A 296 7.22 -1.42 17.29
CA TRP A 296 7.69 -0.71 18.50
C TRP A 296 8.79 0.32 18.19
N GLY A 297 9.53 0.14 17.10
CA GLY A 297 10.70 0.95 16.73
C GLY A 297 10.46 1.86 15.55
N THR A 298 11.55 2.20 14.84
CA THR A 298 11.59 3.16 13.73
C THR A 298 11.69 2.50 12.35
N SER A 299 11.42 1.21 12.28
CA SER A 299 11.43 0.41 11.05
C SER A 299 10.21 -0.51 11.01
N PRO A 300 9.63 -0.79 9.83
CA PRO A 300 8.54 -1.77 9.69
C PRO A 300 8.93 -3.19 10.12
N GLU A 301 10.22 -3.51 10.22
CA GLU A 301 10.71 -4.80 10.73
C GLU A 301 10.74 -4.88 12.27
N ASP A 302 10.65 -3.76 12.96
CA ASP A 302 10.67 -3.70 14.43
C ASP A 302 9.30 -4.11 14.99
N VAL A 303 8.90 -5.34 14.76
CA VAL A 303 7.56 -5.89 15.07
C VAL A 303 7.59 -6.65 16.39
N ILE A 304 6.53 -6.47 17.20
CA ILE A 304 6.27 -7.27 18.39
C ILE A 304 4.81 -7.70 18.46
N ALA A 305 4.56 -8.82 19.14
CA ALA A 305 3.21 -9.23 19.51
C ALA A 305 2.61 -8.25 20.55
N ILE A 306 1.29 -8.08 20.52
CA ILE A 306 0.60 -7.20 21.49
C ILE A 306 0.78 -7.66 22.94
N ASP A 307 0.94 -8.96 23.17
CA ASP A 307 1.24 -9.59 24.46
C ASP A 307 2.74 -9.77 24.74
N GLY A 308 3.60 -9.26 23.82
CA GLY A 308 5.03 -9.31 23.95
C GLY A 308 5.61 -8.20 24.84
N ILE A 309 6.91 -8.01 24.73
CA ILE A 309 7.67 -7.02 25.51
C ILE A 309 8.58 -6.24 24.54
N VAL A 310 8.61 -4.91 24.69
CA VAL A 310 9.53 -4.05 23.93
C VAL A 310 10.98 -4.49 24.17
N PRO A 311 11.79 -4.73 23.13
CA PRO A 311 13.16 -5.17 23.28
C PRO A 311 13.99 -4.27 24.20
N SER A 312 14.86 -4.85 24.98
CA SER A 312 15.78 -4.10 25.86
C SER A 312 17.23 -4.31 25.42
N VAL A 313 18.03 -3.27 25.56
CA VAL A 313 19.47 -3.29 25.23
C VAL A 313 20.22 -4.34 26.05
N GLN A 314 19.79 -4.57 27.30
CA GLN A 314 20.42 -5.52 28.24
C GLN A 314 20.22 -6.98 27.82
N ALA A 315 19.17 -7.29 27.10
CA ALA A 315 18.87 -8.65 26.65
C ALA A 315 19.62 -9.02 25.36
N GLU A 316 20.21 -8.04 24.65
CA GLU A 316 20.84 -8.24 23.34
C GLU A 316 22.38 -8.40 23.52
N GLN A 317 22.94 -9.39 22.81
CA GLN A 317 24.38 -9.69 22.88
C GLN A 317 25.19 -8.94 21.81
N SER A 318 24.62 -8.72 20.62
CA SER A 318 25.26 -8.01 19.51
C SER A 318 25.38 -6.51 19.81
N GLU A 319 26.59 -5.96 19.74
CA GLU A 319 26.83 -4.51 19.93
C GLU A 319 26.09 -3.66 18.89
N ALA A 320 26.11 -4.09 17.63
CA ALA A 320 25.39 -3.40 16.55
C ALA A 320 23.88 -3.39 16.77
N MET A 321 23.31 -4.53 17.24
CA MET A 321 21.89 -4.63 17.54
C MET A 321 21.54 -3.83 18.79
N ARG A 322 22.37 -3.83 19.81
CA ARG A 322 22.20 -2.95 21.00
C ARG A 322 22.12 -1.49 20.60
N ALA A 323 23.04 -1.03 19.72
CA ALA A 323 23.02 0.35 19.22
C ALA A 323 21.74 0.66 18.43
N LYS A 324 21.27 -0.27 17.58
CA LYS A 324 20.00 -0.15 16.85
C LYS A 324 18.82 -0.02 17.81
N ILE A 325 18.71 -0.93 18.79
CA ILE A 325 17.64 -0.93 19.80
C ILE A 325 17.66 0.38 20.60
N GLN A 326 18.82 0.81 21.10
CA GLN A 326 18.94 2.05 21.88
C GLN A 326 18.48 3.27 21.09
N ARG A 327 18.92 3.40 19.84
CA ARG A 327 18.49 4.50 18.96
C ARG A 327 16.97 4.50 18.75
N ALA A 328 16.38 3.34 18.49
CA ALA A 328 14.93 3.22 18.31
C ALA A 328 14.16 3.57 19.59
N LEU A 329 14.62 3.07 20.76
CA LEU A 329 14.02 3.39 22.06
C LEU A 329 14.09 4.91 22.36
N ASP A 330 15.26 5.52 22.13
CA ASP A 330 15.46 6.96 22.35
C ASP A 330 14.54 7.80 21.47
N TYR A 331 14.46 7.48 20.17
CA TYR A 331 13.58 8.19 19.25
C TYR A 331 12.11 8.00 19.61
N MET A 332 11.69 6.75 19.84
CA MET A 332 10.31 6.41 20.18
C MET A 332 9.95 6.81 21.62
N GLY A 333 10.92 7.21 22.45
CA GLY A 333 10.71 7.55 23.85
C GLY A 333 10.11 6.39 24.65
N LEU A 334 10.60 5.18 24.37
CA LEU A 334 10.20 3.94 25.02
C LEU A 334 11.28 3.46 25.98
N LYS A 335 10.88 2.63 26.95
CA LYS A 335 11.78 1.93 27.84
C LYS A 335 11.78 0.45 27.43
N GLY A 336 12.99 -0.12 27.25
CA GLY A 336 13.08 -1.56 27.04
C GLY A 336 12.47 -2.34 28.22
N GLY A 337 11.75 -3.41 27.89
CA GLY A 337 11.10 -4.25 28.90
C GLY A 337 9.66 -3.86 29.26
N GLU A 338 9.11 -2.76 28.70
CA GLU A 338 7.70 -2.39 28.89
C GLU A 338 6.77 -3.21 27.98
N LYS A 339 5.51 -3.31 28.34
CA LYS A 339 4.49 -3.97 27.51
C LYS A 339 3.92 -2.98 26.49
N PRO A 340 3.56 -3.44 25.28
CA PRO A 340 2.84 -2.60 24.32
C PRO A 340 1.60 -1.93 24.92
N THR A 341 0.86 -2.63 25.75
CA THR A 341 -0.35 -2.12 26.42
C THR A 341 -0.10 -0.97 27.41
N ASP A 342 1.14 -0.73 27.80
CA ASP A 342 1.50 0.42 28.67
C ASP A 342 1.83 1.68 27.85
N ILE A 343 1.94 1.55 26.51
CA ILE A 343 2.31 2.65 25.61
C ILE A 343 1.09 3.54 25.35
N LYS A 344 1.11 4.77 25.84
CA LYS A 344 0.06 5.77 25.61
C LYS A 344 0.14 6.33 24.20
N ILE A 345 -1.01 6.69 23.63
CA ILE A 345 -1.17 7.21 22.27
C ILE A 345 -1.75 8.61 22.32
N ASP A 346 -1.23 9.53 21.51
CA ASP A 346 -1.72 10.90 21.39
C ASP A 346 -2.57 11.08 20.12
N ARG A 347 -2.25 10.34 19.06
CA ARG A 347 -2.87 10.47 17.72
C ARG A 347 -3.25 9.11 17.17
N ILE A 348 -4.33 9.10 16.39
CA ILE A 348 -4.74 7.93 15.59
C ILE A 348 -4.87 8.38 14.14
N PHE A 349 -4.32 7.59 13.24
CA PHE A 349 -4.50 7.73 11.82
C PHE A 349 -5.01 6.43 11.20
N ILE A 350 -6.25 6.45 10.68
CA ILE A 350 -6.85 5.36 9.91
C ILE A 350 -7.02 5.83 8.48
N GLY A 351 -6.29 5.23 7.54
CA GLY A 351 -6.26 5.68 6.15
C GLY A 351 -5.08 5.12 5.37
N SER A 352 -4.63 5.85 4.37
CA SER A 352 -3.53 5.56 3.43
C SER A 352 -3.88 4.51 2.35
N CYS A 353 -2.98 4.34 1.37
CA CYS A 353 -3.10 3.28 0.36
C CYS A 353 -3.11 1.88 0.96
N THR A 354 -2.62 1.72 2.18
CA THR A 354 -2.54 0.42 2.86
C THR A 354 -3.89 0.01 3.44
N ASN A 355 -4.54 0.89 4.21
CA ASN A 355 -5.75 0.57 4.97
C ASN A 355 -6.77 1.73 4.99
N GLY A 356 -7.07 2.29 3.83
CA GLY A 356 -8.13 3.30 3.66
C GLY A 356 -9.33 2.81 2.84
N ARG A 357 -9.50 1.50 2.67
CA ARG A 357 -10.59 0.90 1.89
C ARG A 357 -11.81 0.62 2.74
N ILE A 358 -12.93 0.31 2.10
CA ILE A 358 -14.22 0.16 2.80
C ILE A 358 -14.19 -0.92 3.91
N GLU A 359 -13.50 -2.04 3.70
CA GLU A 359 -13.38 -3.09 4.73
C GLU A 359 -12.57 -2.63 5.94
N ASP A 360 -11.52 -1.84 5.70
CA ASP A 360 -10.70 -1.25 6.78
C ASP A 360 -11.53 -0.32 7.64
N LEU A 361 -12.37 0.52 7.00
CA LEU A 361 -13.27 1.43 7.70
C LEU A 361 -14.36 0.69 8.46
N ARG A 362 -14.93 -0.38 7.89
CA ARG A 362 -15.91 -1.24 8.57
C ARG A 362 -15.31 -1.89 9.82
N ALA A 363 -14.10 -2.45 9.71
CA ALA A 363 -13.40 -3.08 10.83
C ALA A 363 -13.12 -2.08 11.97
N ALA A 364 -12.69 -0.86 11.63
CA ALA A 364 -12.47 0.20 12.61
C ALA A 364 -13.79 0.72 13.21
N ALA A 365 -14.84 0.89 12.41
CA ALA A 365 -16.16 1.36 12.86
C ALA A 365 -16.81 0.36 13.82
N GLN A 366 -16.68 -0.93 13.58
CA GLN A 366 -17.19 -1.98 14.48
C GLN A 366 -16.58 -1.86 15.88
N ILE A 367 -15.33 -1.49 15.99
CA ILE A 367 -14.66 -1.24 17.27
C ILE A 367 -15.14 0.07 17.91
N ALA A 368 -15.35 1.11 17.09
CA ALA A 368 -15.72 2.46 17.58
C ALA A 368 -17.19 2.58 17.99
N GLU A 369 -18.08 1.71 17.47
CA GLU A 369 -19.53 1.79 17.67
C GLU A 369 -19.91 1.75 19.14
N GLY A 370 -20.69 2.75 19.58
CA GLY A 370 -21.16 2.89 20.96
C GLY A 370 -20.10 3.33 21.97
N ARG A 371 -18.86 3.60 21.54
CA ARG A 371 -17.73 3.97 22.38
C ARG A 371 -17.28 5.42 22.14
N LYS A 372 -16.35 5.90 22.94
CA LYS A 372 -15.78 7.25 22.82
C LYS A 372 -14.25 7.20 22.77
N VAL A 373 -13.68 8.02 21.91
CA VAL A 373 -12.25 8.29 21.88
C VAL A 373 -11.80 8.86 23.22
N ALA A 374 -10.66 8.38 23.74
CA ALA A 374 -10.09 8.89 24.99
C ALA A 374 -9.82 10.40 24.87
N SER A 375 -10.13 11.15 25.93
CA SER A 375 -10.17 12.63 25.90
C SER A 375 -8.85 13.32 25.53
N HIS A 376 -7.72 12.61 25.65
CA HIS A 376 -6.40 13.11 25.29
C HIS A 376 -5.94 12.68 23.89
N VAL A 377 -6.72 11.84 23.20
CA VAL A 377 -6.39 11.32 21.87
C VAL A 377 -7.10 12.14 20.80
N ASN A 378 -6.37 12.49 19.76
CA ASN A 378 -6.94 13.06 18.56
C ASN A 378 -6.93 11.98 17.47
N ALA A 379 -8.10 11.57 17.01
CA ALA A 379 -8.27 10.47 16.09
C ALA A 379 -8.88 10.93 14.76
N MET A 380 -8.27 10.53 13.63
CA MET A 380 -8.80 10.85 12.31
C MET A 380 -8.98 9.59 11.46
N VAL A 381 -10.02 9.63 10.61
CA VAL A 381 -10.31 8.64 9.59
C VAL A 381 -10.32 9.31 8.23
N VAL A 382 -9.49 8.81 7.33
CA VAL A 382 -9.32 9.32 5.97
C VAL A 382 -9.69 8.23 4.98
N PRO A 383 -10.88 8.29 4.35
CA PRO A 383 -11.25 7.36 3.27
C PRO A 383 -10.23 7.40 2.14
N GLY A 384 -9.95 6.26 1.54
CA GLY A 384 -8.94 6.14 0.51
C GLY A 384 -9.32 6.74 -0.84
N SER A 385 -10.63 6.90 -1.11
CA SER A 385 -11.16 7.55 -2.31
C SER A 385 -12.52 8.17 -2.04
N GLY A 386 -12.98 9.03 -2.97
CA GLY A 386 -14.34 9.59 -2.91
C GLY A 386 -15.41 8.50 -3.01
N LEU A 387 -15.17 7.44 -3.78
CA LEU A 387 -16.08 6.30 -3.88
C LEU A 387 -16.16 5.51 -2.57
N VAL A 388 -15.03 5.30 -1.89
CA VAL A 388 -15.01 4.69 -0.55
C VAL A 388 -15.75 5.58 0.45
N LYS A 389 -15.53 6.90 0.39
CA LYS A 389 -16.22 7.86 1.26
C LYS A 389 -17.73 7.80 1.06
N GLU A 390 -18.20 7.88 -0.18
CA GLU A 390 -19.63 7.77 -0.51
C GLU A 390 -20.25 6.46 -0.01
N GLN A 391 -19.53 5.35 -0.18
CA GLN A 391 -20.00 4.04 0.30
C GLN A 391 -20.04 4.00 1.83
N ALA A 392 -19.02 4.48 2.51
CA ALA A 392 -18.95 4.54 3.97
C ALA A 392 -20.08 5.40 4.55
N GLU A 393 -20.36 6.55 3.95
CA GLU A 393 -21.46 7.44 4.34
C GLU A 393 -22.84 6.80 4.09
N ALA A 394 -23.00 6.10 2.97
CA ALA A 394 -24.22 5.34 2.68
C ALA A 394 -24.47 4.21 3.70
N GLU A 395 -23.42 3.60 4.21
CA GLU A 395 -23.47 2.59 5.28
C GLU A 395 -23.56 3.20 6.69
N GLY A 396 -23.42 4.52 6.82
CA GLY A 396 -23.49 5.23 8.12
C GLY A 396 -22.22 5.13 8.96
N LEU A 397 -21.09 4.70 8.38
CA LEU A 397 -19.81 4.57 9.12
C LEU A 397 -19.27 5.93 9.58
N ASP A 398 -19.48 6.98 8.79
CA ASP A 398 -19.17 8.36 9.17
C ASP A 398 -19.85 8.78 10.48
N LYS A 399 -21.12 8.42 10.65
CA LYS A 399 -21.89 8.73 11.86
C LYS A 399 -21.36 7.99 13.08
N ILE A 400 -20.93 6.73 12.90
CA ILE A 400 -20.29 5.94 13.98
C ILE A 400 -18.98 6.64 14.40
N PHE A 401 -18.11 6.99 13.46
CA PHE A 401 -16.84 7.65 13.75
C PHE A 401 -17.04 9.02 14.41
N LEU A 402 -17.90 9.87 13.86
CA LEU A 402 -18.21 11.19 14.41
C LEU A 402 -18.83 11.07 15.81
N ALA A 403 -19.76 10.12 16.01
CA ALA A 403 -20.36 9.87 17.32
C ALA A 403 -19.32 9.39 18.35
N ALA A 404 -18.32 8.62 17.92
CA ALA A 404 -17.22 8.18 18.78
C ALA A 404 -16.20 9.30 19.07
N GLY A 405 -16.15 10.37 18.27
CA GLY A 405 -15.23 11.49 18.44
C GLY A 405 -14.02 11.44 17.51
N PHE A 406 -14.07 10.66 16.43
CA PHE A 406 -13.09 10.73 15.34
C PHE A 406 -13.41 11.90 14.42
N GLU A 407 -12.38 12.45 13.80
CA GLU A 407 -12.54 13.37 12.68
C GLU A 407 -12.76 12.57 11.39
N TRP A 408 -13.82 12.89 10.64
CA TRP A 408 -14.12 12.33 9.33
C TRP A 408 -13.57 13.26 8.25
N ARG A 409 -12.68 12.76 7.40
CA ARG A 409 -11.87 13.57 6.50
C ARG A 409 -12.22 13.36 5.03
N GLU A 410 -11.73 14.24 4.16
CA GLU A 410 -11.75 14.07 2.71
C GLU A 410 -10.65 13.09 2.25
N PRO A 411 -10.86 12.39 1.10
CA PRO A 411 -9.93 11.37 0.61
C PRO A 411 -8.56 11.91 0.24
N GLY A 412 -7.48 11.18 0.54
CA GLY A 412 -6.10 11.53 0.17
C GLY A 412 -5.07 10.75 0.95
N CYS A 413 -3.79 10.99 0.68
CA CYS A 413 -2.69 10.35 1.39
C CYS A 413 -2.55 10.85 2.84
N SER A 414 -2.99 12.08 3.16
CA SER A 414 -3.02 12.62 4.51
C SER A 414 -1.68 12.46 5.25
N MET A 415 -1.73 11.95 6.49
CA MET A 415 -0.54 11.73 7.32
C MET A 415 0.40 10.64 6.81
N CYS A 416 0.05 9.85 5.79
CA CYS A 416 0.93 8.77 5.32
C CYS A 416 2.33 9.27 4.93
N LEU A 417 2.42 10.47 4.35
CA LEU A 417 3.68 11.10 3.91
C LEU A 417 3.93 12.48 4.54
N ALA A 418 2.90 13.07 5.19
CA ALA A 418 2.95 14.41 5.80
C ALA A 418 3.37 15.53 4.83
N MET A 419 3.02 15.43 3.55
CA MET A 419 3.23 16.48 2.53
C MET A 419 2.09 17.50 2.48
N ASN A 420 1.11 17.37 3.35
CA ASN A 420 -0.06 18.22 3.52
C ASN A 420 -0.14 18.68 4.99
N PRO A 421 -1.16 19.44 5.40
CA PRO A 421 -1.30 19.92 6.77
C PRO A 421 -1.43 18.83 7.84
N ASP A 422 -1.80 17.59 7.44
CA ASP A 422 -1.95 16.48 8.36
C ASP A 422 -0.59 15.88 8.72
N ARG A 423 -0.07 16.27 9.88
CA ARG A 423 1.23 15.81 10.39
C ARG A 423 1.27 15.78 11.91
N LEU A 424 2.18 14.96 12.44
CA LEU A 424 2.47 14.89 13.87
C LEU A 424 3.31 16.10 14.32
N ALA A 425 3.00 16.60 15.50
CA ALA A 425 3.89 17.49 16.20
C ALA A 425 5.09 16.73 16.81
N PRO A 426 6.21 17.41 17.09
CA PRO A 426 7.38 16.78 17.70
C PRO A 426 7.03 16.07 19.02
N GLY A 427 7.34 14.79 19.09
CA GLY A 427 7.11 13.94 20.26
C GLY A 427 5.72 13.29 20.31
N GLU A 428 4.75 13.72 19.51
CA GLU A 428 3.45 13.04 19.43
C GLU A 428 3.61 11.58 18.96
N ARG A 429 2.84 10.70 19.56
CA ARG A 429 2.81 9.27 19.32
C ARG A 429 1.53 8.87 18.59
N CYS A 430 1.67 8.24 17.46
CA CYS A 430 0.56 7.84 16.59
C CYS A 430 0.47 6.31 16.47
N ALA A 431 -0.73 5.75 16.68
CA ALA A 431 -1.07 4.46 16.14
C ALA A 431 -1.65 4.67 14.73
N SER A 432 -0.98 4.09 13.73
CA SER A 432 -1.20 4.41 12.33
C SER A 432 -1.42 3.18 11.47
N THR A 433 -2.38 3.23 10.57
CA THR A 433 -2.59 2.18 9.56
C THR A 433 -1.79 2.40 8.28
N SER A 434 -0.87 3.38 8.27
CA SER A 434 0.07 3.59 7.16
C SER A 434 1.05 2.42 7.00
N ASN A 435 1.96 2.54 6.05
CA ASN A 435 2.90 1.49 5.66
C ASN A 435 4.31 1.68 6.20
N ARG A 436 4.71 2.90 6.57
CA ARG A 436 6.06 3.25 7.01
C ARG A 436 6.05 4.05 8.30
N ASN A 437 7.06 3.80 9.15
CA ASN A 437 7.23 4.42 10.46
C ASN A 437 8.66 4.88 10.74
N PHE A 438 9.49 5.11 9.71
CA PHE A 438 10.82 5.65 9.93
C PHE A 438 10.78 7.07 10.53
N GLU A 439 11.88 7.48 11.13
CA GLU A 439 12.02 8.77 11.81
C GLU A 439 11.52 9.94 10.95
N GLY A 440 10.55 10.70 11.44
CA GLY A 440 10.00 11.87 10.76
C GLY A 440 8.96 11.58 9.66
N ARG A 441 8.62 10.33 9.38
CA ARG A 441 7.71 9.99 8.27
C ARG A 441 6.36 10.72 8.30
N GLN A 442 5.73 10.78 9.46
CA GLN A 442 4.43 11.45 9.66
C GLN A 442 4.55 12.85 10.28
N GLY A 443 5.76 13.41 10.33
CA GLY A 443 6.06 14.71 10.91
C GLY A 443 7.40 14.72 11.65
N PHE A 444 8.05 15.87 11.70
CA PHE A 444 9.36 16.02 12.35
C PHE A 444 9.31 15.56 13.82
N LYS A 445 10.16 14.59 14.17
CA LYS A 445 10.19 13.93 15.48
C LYS A 445 8.88 13.28 15.91
N GLY A 446 7.96 13.01 15.00
CA GLY A 446 6.76 12.22 15.24
C GLY A 446 7.09 10.74 15.45
N ARG A 447 6.36 10.08 16.33
CA ARG A 447 6.57 8.68 16.74
C ARG A 447 5.42 7.83 16.20
N THR A 448 5.70 6.96 15.24
CA THR A 448 4.67 6.18 14.55
C THR A 448 4.79 4.69 14.87
N HIS A 449 3.68 4.08 15.28
CA HIS A 449 3.52 2.64 15.40
C HIS A 449 2.55 2.15 14.32
N LEU A 450 2.98 1.19 13.50
CA LEU A 450 2.12 0.57 12.49
C LEU A 450 1.24 -0.49 13.14
N VAL A 451 -0.07 -0.41 12.86
CA VAL A 451 -1.10 -1.30 13.42
C VAL A 451 -2.20 -1.58 12.39
N SER A 452 -3.04 -2.58 12.68
CA SER A 452 -4.27 -2.83 11.94
C SER A 452 -5.34 -1.75 12.18
N PRO A 453 -6.33 -1.56 11.29
CA PRO A 453 -7.43 -0.62 11.47
C PRO A 453 -8.21 -0.83 12.78
N ALA A 454 -8.51 -2.09 13.12
CA ALA A 454 -9.19 -2.43 14.36
C ALA A 454 -8.34 -2.07 15.59
N MET A 455 -7.03 -2.35 15.56
CA MET A 455 -6.10 -1.98 16.64
C MET A 455 -6.01 -0.45 16.80
N ALA A 456 -5.96 0.29 15.69
CA ALA A 456 -5.94 1.76 15.71
C ALA A 456 -7.22 2.31 16.37
N ALA A 457 -8.40 1.79 16.01
CA ALA A 457 -9.67 2.19 16.60
C ALA A 457 -9.74 1.84 18.09
N ALA A 458 -9.30 0.64 18.48
CA ALA A 458 -9.26 0.23 19.87
C ALA A 458 -8.29 1.09 20.70
N ALA A 459 -7.13 1.42 20.14
CA ALA A 459 -6.18 2.33 20.78
C ALA A 459 -6.73 3.75 20.93
N ALA A 460 -7.58 4.22 19.99
CA ALA A 460 -8.27 5.49 20.10
C ALA A 460 -9.17 5.53 21.34
N ILE A 461 -9.94 4.46 21.56
CA ILE A 461 -10.90 4.34 22.66
C ILE A 461 -10.18 4.21 24.00
N ALA A 462 -9.15 3.35 24.08
CA ALA A 462 -8.42 3.08 25.31
C ALA A 462 -7.38 4.17 25.67
N GLY A 463 -6.88 4.91 24.69
CA GLY A 463 -5.76 5.86 24.86
C GLY A 463 -4.38 5.20 24.94
N HIS A 464 -4.30 3.89 24.72
CA HIS A 464 -3.10 3.05 24.69
C HIS A 464 -3.35 1.81 23.83
N PHE A 465 -2.32 1.04 23.47
CA PHE A 465 -2.53 -0.21 22.75
C PHE A 465 -3.27 -1.24 23.61
N VAL A 466 -4.10 -2.05 22.96
CA VAL A 466 -4.91 -3.09 23.63
C VAL A 466 -4.87 -4.39 22.82
N ASP A 467 -5.02 -5.49 23.51
CA ASP A 467 -5.17 -6.79 22.86
C ASP A 467 -6.61 -6.96 22.37
N LEU A 468 -6.79 -6.99 21.04
CA LEU A 468 -8.10 -7.12 20.42
C LEU A 468 -8.84 -8.40 20.81
N ARG A 469 -8.12 -9.46 21.17
CA ARG A 469 -8.70 -10.74 21.63
C ARG A 469 -9.47 -10.60 22.95
N ASN A 470 -9.20 -9.53 23.71
CA ASN A 470 -9.77 -9.25 25.00
C ASN A 470 -10.52 -7.90 25.06
N PHE A 471 -10.73 -7.24 23.92
CA PHE A 471 -11.35 -5.91 23.85
C PHE A 471 -12.83 -6.03 23.49
N HIS A 472 -13.66 -6.20 24.53
CA HIS A 472 -15.13 -6.38 24.41
C HIS A 472 -15.93 -5.11 24.70
#